data_4821497e68c68090154db7c6da9adb16
#
_entry.id   4821497e68c68090154db7c6da9adb16
#
_cell.length_a   1.000
_cell.length_b   1.000
_cell.length_c   1.000
_cell.angle_alpha   90.00
_cell.angle_beta   90.00
_cell.angle_gamma   90.00
#
_symmetry.space_group_name_H-M   'P 1'
#
loop_
_entity.id
_entity.type
_entity.pdbx_description
1 polymer ?
#
loop_
_entity_poly.entity_id
_entity_poly.type
_entity_poly.pdbx_seq_one_letter_code
_entity_poly.pdbx_strand_id
1 'polypeptide(L)'
;MDEASVAVLEQVMNHLTGYPVAFVLTKHLSTPSYLEHFFNHLLVRNKLGFIELQPLNFKDSVAYLQAQTGQLAIPEERFEDIYRVSQGIPFFLSEYAEQLLRGEKFHPLTPAIKAKLSLKLDYLSSQEEELVDYLACFRAPASVSLLARLLGLPMEEVVEITEEFEQKQLLMEEEQGEELVVWFSQELLRIYAYERLSLAKKRMLHHQIAQGMEDQLGDSLYHAQLLNEIAYHYKLSKQPIKSLEYELHYLEATLQFHHELFPIYSREFGFIEKTDDSNQSAVLDQFDRIRREIEGLERKHQNHKGFQLLVLRFLYLEGRYAIRTGYYQQGMDNIQQVIASAKELQQMDFLLEGYRQMIYYCIQTENIPEMRYYTELALDASVQANNHEAIAINLRLKGLYHLMIGDEEQSLHHLYQSIDCFSLTASLRSKYSIQIAAALDYLAEIEQIRGNFTASLAHQKEAIKLTENKTAEPSIFAFYIGLGMTYYQLKDYEQAERIFLKAKTALKSLSFPWKETQLEVYLALIGCEKRDYQPVLDLLRKKDSLISRYGNPRDKGLIYYLMAVAKYRLLTGSLQNADFEDLLNQDFETYYETAKSQLNPYRDRHQLKELENLRQSLYQALNTQ
;
A
#
# COMPACT_ATOMS: atom_id res chain seq x y z
N MET A 1 45.61 -17.20 26.17
CA MET A 1 46.33 -18.11 27.10
C MET A 1 46.54 -19.41 26.39
N ASP A 2 47.72 -19.98 26.49
CA ASP A 2 48.00 -21.35 26.03
C ASP A 2 47.58 -22.39 27.08
N GLU A 3 47.59 -23.67 26.72
CA GLU A 3 47.14 -24.76 27.58
C GLU A 3 47.98 -24.86 28.90
N ALA A 4 49.28 -24.61 28.81
CA ALA A 4 50.17 -24.60 29.98
C ALA A 4 49.84 -23.45 30.96
N SER A 5 49.53 -22.27 30.42
CA SER A 5 49.08 -21.12 31.22
C SER A 5 47.76 -21.36 31.94
N VAL A 6 46.84 -22.08 31.28
CA VAL A 6 45.54 -22.47 31.87
C VAL A 6 45.75 -23.46 33.02
N ALA A 7 46.62 -24.44 32.86
CA ALA A 7 46.95 -25.41 33.93
C ALA A 7 47.58 -24.73 35.15
N VAL A 8 48.47 -23.77 34.92
CA VAL A 8 49.06 -22.96 36.03
C VAL A 8 47.98 -22.13 36.71
N LEU A 9 47.08 -21.48 35.95
CA LEU A 9 45.99 -20.70 36.54
C LEU A 9 45.09 -21.56 37.41
N GLU A 10 44.74 -22.77 36.94
CA GLU A 10 43.93 -23.72 37.73
C GLU A 10 44.61 -24.13 39.04
N GLN A 11 45.92 -24.37 39.03
CA GLN A 11 46.68 -24.64 40.24
C GLN A 11 46.68 -23.45 41.20
N VAL A 12 46.89 -22.23 40.72
CA VAL A 12 46.85 -21.01 41.52
C VAL A 12 45.46 -20.82 42.15
N MET A 13 44.39 -20.99 41.38
CA MET A 13 42.99 -20.88 41.87
C MET A 13 42.71 -21.93 42.97
N ASN A 14 43.20 -23.16 42.82
CA ASN A 14 43.02 -24.22 43.81
C ASN A 14 43.82 -23.92 45.12
N HIS A 15 45.03 -23.37 45.01
CA HIS A 15 45.83 -23.02 46.18
C HIS A 15 45.25 -21.82 46.95
N LEU A 16 44.58 -20.92 46.30
CA LEU A 16 43.96 -19.75 46.90
C LEU A 16 42.52 -20.02 47.39
N THR A 17 42.06 -21.26 47.33
CA THR A 17 40.75 -21.65 47.88
C THR A 17 40.74 -21.39 49.40
N GLY A 18 39.88 -20.48 49.90
CA GLY A 18 39.80 -20.05 51.29
C GLY A 18 40.39 -18.65 51.56
N TYR A 19 41.02 -18.03 50.61
CA TYR A 19 41.44 -16.63 50.69
C TYR A 19 40.40 -15.71 50.00
N PRO A 20 40.25 -14.45 50.42
CA PRO A 20 39.30 -13.50 49.82
C PRO A 20 39.85 -12.95 48.50
N VAL A 21 40.00 -13.83 47.48
CA VAL A 21 40.53 -13.50 46.17
C VAL A 21 39.45 -13.86 45.12
N ALA A 22 39.11 -12.89 44.28
CA ALA A 22 38.23 -13.10 43.12
C ALA A 22 39.05 -13.01 41.81
N PHE A 23 38.83 -13.94 40.92
CA PHE A 23 39.41 -13.92 39.59
C PHE A 23 38.34 -13.43 38.60
N VAL A 24 38.65 -12.40 37.81
CA VAL A 24 37.84 -11.94 36.70
C VAL A 24 38.51 -12.35 35.40
N LEU A 25 37.88 -13.24 34.67
CA LEU A 25 38.40 -13.75 33.41
C LEU A 25 37.48 -13.27 32.27
N THR A 26 38.08 -12.82 31.19
CA THR A 26 37.32 -12.49 29.96
C THR A 26 37.49 -13.61 28.95
N LYS A 27 36.36 -14.06 28.41
CA LYS A 27 36.30 -15.09 27.37
C LYS A 27 35.74 -14.48 26.12
N HIS A 28 36.34 -14.76 24.97
CA HIS A 28 35.70 -14.53 23.67
C HIS A 28 34.82 -15.74 23.31
N LEU A 29 33.74 -15.52 22.56
CA LEU A 29 32.81 -16.60 22.25
C LEU A 29 33.46 -17.72 21.42
N SER A 30 34.41 -17.40 20.53
CA SER A 30 35.23 -18.40 19.83
C SER A 30 36.51 -18.67 20.66
N THR A 31 36.44 -19.66 21.52
CA THR A 31 37.60 -20.07 22.34
C THR A 31 38.07 -21.47 21.96
N PRO A 32 39.39 -21.76 22.02
CA PRO A 32 39.89 -23.11 21.83
C PRO A 32 39.25 -24.13 22.79
N SER A 33 39.09 -25.38 22.33
CA SER A 33 38.43 -26.44 23.10
C SER A 33 38.97 -26.67 24.50
N TYR A 34 40.30 -26.53 24.73
CA TYR A 34 40.91 -26.67 26.06
C TYR A 34 40.46 -25.56 27.05
N LEU A 35 40.19 -24.36 26.56
CA LEU A 35 39.61 -23.28 27.40
C LEU A 35 38.13 -23.55 27.70
N GLU A 36 37.40 -24.12 26.77
CA GLU A 36 36.02 -24.54 27.03
C GLU A 36 35.97 -25.63 28.12
N HIS A 37 36.82 -26.63 28.01
CA HIS A 37 36.97 -27.65 29.07
C HIS A 37 37.27 -27.04 30.44
N PHE A 38 38.20 -26.07 30.51
CA PHE A 38 38.52 -25.36 31.72
C PHE A 38 37.31 -24.63 32.31
N PHE A 39 36.60 -23.85 31.52
CA PHE A 39 35.41 -23.12 32.00
C PHE A 39 34.28 -24.06 32.42
N ASN A 40 34.02 -25.12 31.64
CA ASN A 40 33.02 -26.13 31.98
C ASN A 40 33.37 -26.85 33.28
N HIS A 41 34.64 -27.15 33.52
CA HIS A 41 35.08 -27.75 34.77
C HIS A 41 34.88 -26.84 36.01
N LEU A 42 35.07 -25.52 35.84
CA LEU A 42 34.78 -24.54 36.90
C LEU A 42 33.28 -24.37 37.14
N LEU A 43 32.47 -24.39 36.08
CA LEU A 43 30.99 -24.33 36.13
C LEU A 43 30.39 -25.51 36.89
N VAL A 44 30.80 -26.73 36.55
CA VAL A 44 30.30 -27.97 37.21
C VAL A 44 30.63 -27.96 38.73
N ARG A 45 31.71 -27.29 39.11
CA ARG A 45 32.11 -27.16 40.53
C ARG A 45 31.48 -25.97 41.25
N ASN A 46 30.56 -25.24 40.63
CA ASN A 46 29.96 -24.01 41.16
C ASN A 46 31.01 -22.94 41.57
N LYS A 47 32.16 -22.92 40.92
CA LYS A 47 33.24 -21.95 41.17
C LYS A 47 33.29 -20.81 40.18
N LEU A 48 32.36 -20.77 39.19
CA LEU A 48 32.31 -19.77 38.15
C LEU A 48 30.96 -19.10 38.12
N GLY A 49 30.90 -17.77 38.25
CA GLY A 49 29.77 -16.95 37.85
C GLY A 49 29.99 -16.44 36.43
N PHE A 50 29.02 -16.59 35.56
CA PHE A 50 29.10 -16.15 34.19
C PHE A 50 28.29 -14.85 34.00
N ILE A 51 28.90 -13.85 33.38
CA ILE A 51 28.26 -12.59 33.01
C ILE A 51 28.44 -12.42 31.52
N GLU A 52 27.35 -12.53 30.77
CA GLU A 52 27.34 -12.26 29.35
C GLU A 52 27.13 -10.76 29.12
N LEU A 53 28.11 -10.14 28.45
CA LEU A 53 28.04 -8.71 28.13
C LEU A 53 27.26 -8.53 26.83
N GLN A 54 26.14 -7.84 26.93
CA GLN A 54 25.34 -7.44 25.78
C GLN A 54 25.76 -6.05 25.27
N PRO A 55 25.58 -5.73 23.97
CA PRO A 55 25.73 -4.37 23.49
C PRO A 55 24.81 -3.41 24.26
N LEU A 56 25.24 -2.16 24.40
CA LEU A 56 24.43 -1.11 25.02
C LEU A 56 23.16 -0.84 24.19
N ASN A 57 22.03 -0.71 24.86
CA ASN A 57 20.81 -0.26 24.19
C ASN A 57 20.94 1.23 23.77
N PHE A 58 19.97 1.75 23.03
CA PHE A 58 20.01 3.13 22.52
C PHE A 58 20.19 4.15 23.64
N LYS A 59 19.40 4.05 24.73
CA LYS A 59 19.44 4.98 25.85
C LYS A 59 20.81 4.97 26.56
N ASP A 60 21.36 3.80 26.79
CA ASP A 60 22.66 3.64 27.44
C ASP A 60 23.80 4.07 26.51
N SER A 61 23.68 3.86 25.21
CA SER A 61 24.60 4.35 24.19
C SER A 61 24.66 5.89 24.16
N VAL A 62 23.49 6.54 24.22
CA VAL A 62 23.40 8.00 24.32
C VAL A 62 24.04 8.50 25.59
N ALA A 63 23.74 7.88 26.75
CA ALA A 63 24.34 8.24 28.02
C ALA A 63 25.89 8.06 28.03
N TYR A 64 26.36 6.98 27.41
CA TYR A 64 27.80 6.73 27.26
C TYR A 64 28.46 7.82 26.39
N LEU A 65 27.89 8.17 25.23
CA LEU A 65 28.43 9.22 24.37
C LEU A 65 28.41 10.58 25.06
N GLN A 66 27.35 10.93 25.76
CA GLN A 66 27.26 12.18 26.54
C GLN A 66 28.31 12.24 27.65
N ALA A 67 28.53 11.13 28.35
CA ALA A 67 29.59 11.05 29.40
C ALA A 67 30.99 11.23 28.82
N GLN A 68 31.26 10.71 27.64
CA GLN A 68 32.55 10.83 26.96
C GLN A 68 32.78 12.22 26.33
N THR A 69 31.73 12.82 25.78
CA THR A 69 31.81 14.10 25.05
C THR A 69 31.53 15.33 25.93
N GLY A 70 31.13 15.13 27.19
CA GLY A 70 30.89 16.20 28.14
C GLY A 70 29.75 17.13 27.74
N GLN A 71 30.02 18.45 27.62
CA GLN A 71 28.99 19.47 27.31
C GLN A 71 28.76 19.68 25.80
N LEU A 72 29.25 18.79 24.94
CA LEU A 72 29.06 18.95 23.50
C LEU A 72 27.58 18.77 23.15
N ALA A 73 26.97 19.77 22.50
CA ALA A 73 25.59 19.69 22.01
C ALA A 73 25.55 18.81 20.74
N ILE A 74 25.06 17.58 20.88
CA ILE A 74 24.93 16.62 19.77
C ILE A 74 23.45 16.56 19.37
N PRO A 75 23.10 16.80 18.09
CA PRO A 75 21.73 16.65 17.60
C PRO A 75 21.22 15.20 17.78
N GLU A 76 19.93 15.05 18.04
CA GLU A 76 19.29 13.74 18.28
C GLU A 76 19.48 12.78 17.09
N GLU A 77 19.29 13.26 15.86
CA GLU A 77 19.54 12.51 14.62
C GLU A 77 20.97 11.91 14.56
N ARG A 78 21.95 12.59 15.15
CA ARG A 78 23.32 12.11 15.19
C ARG A 78 23.50 10.92 16.14
N PHE A 79 22.77 10.89 17.24
CA PHE A 79 22.78 9.74 18.15
C PHE A 79 22.17 8.51 17.48
N GLU A 80 21.08 8.69 16.71
CA GLU A 80 20.45 7.60 15.95
C GLU A 80 21.40 7.04 14.89
N ASP A 81 22.08 7.91 14.13
CA ASP A 81 23.06 7.49 13.12
C ASP A 81 24.22 6.71 13.76
N ILE A 82 24.77 7.20 14.87
CA ILE A 82 25.86 6.52 15.58
C ILE A 82 25.39 5.17 16.14
N TYR A 83 24.21 5.12 16.74
CA TYR A 83 23.68 3.88 17.30
C TYR A 83 23.41 2.84 16.21
N ARG A 84 22.82 3.24 15.10
CA ARG A 84 22.55 2.37 13.97
C ARG A 84 23.79 1.65 13.44
N VAL A 85 24.92 2.35 13.34
CA VAL A 85 26.16 1.75 12.83
C VAL A 85 27.00 1.07 13.91
N SER A 86 26.99 1.59 15.15
CA SER A 86 27.74 1.00 16.28
C SER A 86 27.06 -0.21 16.89
N GLN A 87 25.74 -0.31 16.73
CA GLN A 87 24.88 -1.33 17.37
C GLN A 87 25.12 -1.42 18.90
N GLY A 88 25.47 -0.28 19.53
CA GLY A 88 25.74 -0.21 20.97
C GLY A 88 27.04 -0.85 21.41
N ILE A 89 27.94 -1.20 20.51
CA ILE A 89 29.26 -1.79 20.87
C ILE A 89 30.17 -0.69 21.43
N PRO A 90 30.65 -0.80 22.71
CA PRO A 90 31.36 0.28 23.39
C PRO A 90 32.64 0.75 22.68
N PHE A 91 33.36 -0.15 22.02
CA PHE A 91 34.55 0.22 21.24
C PHE A 91 34.20 1.18 20.09
N PHE A 92 33.14 0.93 19.36
CA PHE A 92 32.71 1.82 18.26
C PHE A 92 32.19 3.14 18.80
N LEU A 93 31.44 3.10 19.91
CA LEU A 93 30.94 4.31 20.56
C LEU A 93 32.08 5.22 21.04
N SER A 94 33.19 4.67 21.61
CA SER A 94 34.32 5.47 22.03
C SER A 94 35.07 6.10 20.86
N GLU A 95 35.25 5.40 19.75
CA GLU A 95 35.81 5.95 18.51
C GLU A 95 34.99 7.13 17.97
N TYR A 96 33.66 7.00 18.01
CA TYR A 96 32.79 8.09 17.58
C TYR A 96 32.73 9.26 18.56
N ALA A 97 32.86 9.01 19.86
CA ALA A 97 33.01 10.06 20.84
C ALA A 97 34.29 10.89 20.59
N GLU A 98 35.41 10.23 20.30
CA GLU A 98 36.65 10.92 19.93
C GLU A 98 36.52 11.73 18.63
N GLN A 99 35.85 11.18 17.61
CA GLN A 99 35.59 11.89 16.36
C GLN A 99 34.75 13.16 16.59
N LEU A 100 33.70 13.06 17.43
CA LEU A 100 32.89 14.21 17.84
C LEU A 100 33.67 15.27 18.57
N LEU A 101 34.55 14.87 19.51
CA LEU A 101 35.42 15.78 20.27
C LEU A 101 36.41 16.53 19.38
N ARG A 102 36.90 15.89 18.31
CA ARG A 102 37.78 16.52 17.31
C ARG A 102 37.03 17.45 16.35
N GLY A 103 35.70 17.51 16.39
CA GLY A 103 34.89 18.29 15.47
C GLY A 103 34.93 17.79 14.03
N GLU A 104 35.30 16.53 13.82
CA GLU A 104 35.38 15.91 12.51
C GLU A 104 33.99 15.60 11.95
N LYS A 105 33.89 15.59 10.60
CA LYS A 105 32.67 15.10 9.96
C LYS A 105 32.50 13.62 10.26
N PHE A 106 31.30 13.22 10.67
CA PHE A 106 31.03 11.81 10.95
C PHE A 106 31.37 10.90 9.77
N HIS A 107 32.22 9.94 10.05
CA HIS A 107 32.59 8.87 9.13
C HIS A 107 32.50 7.53 9.86
N PRO A 108 31.73 6.55 9.38
CA PRO A 108 31.51 5.30 10.12
C PRO A 108 32.78 4.45 10.26
N LEU A 109 33.74 4.57 9.35
CA LEU A 109 34.97 3.78 9.34
C LEU A 109 36.20 4.65 9.68
N THR A 110 36.49 4.82 10.98
CA THR A 110 37.73 5.41 11.43
C THR A 110 38.93 4.47 11.15
N PRO A 111 40.17 4.96 11.11
CA PRO A 111 41.34 4.08 10.94
C PRO A 111 41.43 2.93 11.97
N ALA A 112 41.06 3.19 13.23
CA ALA A 112 41.05 2.17 14.27
C ALA A 112 39.95 1.12 14.04
N ILE A 113 38.76 1.56 13.64
CA ILE A 113 37.67 0.67 13.26
C ILE A 113 38.07 -0.19 12.02
N LYS A 114 38.64 0.42 10.99
CA LYS A 114 39.15 -0.31 9.81
C LYS A 114 40.17 -1.38 10.18
N ALA A 115 41.14 -1.03 11.03
CA ALA A 115 42.17 -1.97 11.51
C ALA A 115 41.56 -3.15 12.28
N LYS A 116 40.53 -2.91 13.10
CA LYS A 116 39.85 -3.96 13.85
C LYS A 116 39.02 -4.87 12.96
N LEU A 117 38.34 -4.29 11.98
CA LEU A 117 37.47 -5.05 11.05
C LEU A 117 38.29 -5.84 10.03
N SER A 118 39.47 -5.35 9.59
CA SER A 118 40.36 -6.09 8.70
C SER A 118 40.78 -7.42 9.27
N LEU A 119 41.09 -7.47 10.58
CA LEU A 119 41.48 -8.72 11.26
C LEU A 119 40.38 -9.79 11.22
N LYS A 120 39.11 -9.40 11.10
CA LYS A 120 38.00 -10.34 11.00
C LYS A 120 37.86 -10.97 9.59
N LEU A 121 38.32 -10.25 8.57
CA LEU A 121 38.26 -10.69 7.17
C LEU A 121 39.62 -11.15 6.62
N ASP A 122 40.63 -11.26 7.50
CA ASP A 122 41.94 -11.82 7.13
C ASP A 122 41.84 -13.34 7.00
N TYR A 123 42.57 -13.89 6.02
CA TYR A 123 42.67 -15.33 5.77
C TYR A 123 41.39 -16.01 5.22
N LEU A 124 40.53 -15.28 4.52
CA LEU A 124 39.42 -15.88 3.81
C LEU A 124 39.91 -16.62 2.56
N SER A 125 39.31 -17.77 2.24
CA SER A 125 39.46 -18.43 0.96
C SER A 125 38.83 -17.58 -0.17
N SER A 126 39.12 -17.93 -1.43
CA SER A 126 38.55 -17.19 -2.57
C SER A 126 37.01 -17.25 -2.61
N GLN A 127 36.40 -18.37 -2.24
CA GLN A 127 34.95 -18.55 -2.20
C GLN A 127 34.32 -17.77 -1.04
N GLU A 128 34.96 -17.79 0.13
CA GLU A 128 34.54 -16.99 1.30
C GLU A 128 34.63 -15.49 1.02
N GLU A 129 35.69 -15.03 0.35
CA GLU A 129 35.84 -13.62 -0.04
C GLU A 129 34.74 -13.21 -1.04
N GLU A 130 34.42 -14.06 -2.01
CA GLU A 130 33.37 -13.80 -2.97
C GLU A 130 31.98 -13.74 -2.32
N LEU A 131 31.67 -14.63 -1.36
CA LEU A 131 30.45 -14.58 -0.56
C LEU A 131 30.34 -13.26 0.22
N VAL A 132 31.42 -12.84 0.90
CA VAL A 132 31.49 -11.58 1.64
C VAL A 132 31.24 -10.38 0.70
N ASP A 133 31.79 -10.40 -0.51
CA ASP A 133 31.65 -9.34 -1.49
C ASP A 133 30.21 -9.21 -2.00
N TYR A 134 29.51 -10.35 -2.25
CA TYR A 134 28.08 -10.32 -2.57
C TYR A 134 27.26 -9.80 -1.39
N LEU A 135 27.43 -10.38 -0.19
CA LEU A 135 26.69 -9.99 0.99
C LEU A 135 26.87 -8.50 1.34
N ALA A 136 28.05 -7.94 1.11
CA ALA A 136 28.31 -6.52 1.35
C ALA A 136 27.42 -5.61 0.47
N CYS A 137 26.94 -6.08 -0.68
CA CYS A 137 26.07 -5.33 -1.57
C CYS A 137 24.58 -5.35 -1.15
N PHE A 138 24.16 -6.27 -0.29
CA PHE A 138 22.80 -6.34 0.20
C PHE A 138 22.57 -5.36 1.35
N ARG A 139 21.39 -4.73 1.38
CA ARG A 139 20.92 -3.89 2.48
C ARG A 139 19.87 -4.56 3.37
N ALA A 140 19.38 -5.71 2.93
CA ALA A 140 18.46 -6.61 3.64
C ALA A 140 19.09 -8.00 3.71
N PRO A 141 18.61 -8.91 4.59
CA PRO A 141 19.07 -10.29 4.62
C PRO A 141 19.01 -10.96 3.23
N ALA A 142 20.03 -11.69 2.87
CA ALA A 142 20.14 -12.35 1.57
C ALA A 142 19.75 -13.82 1.69
N SER A 143 18.92 -14.32 0.76
CA SER A 143 18.58 -15.74 0.68
C SER A 143 19.79 -16.58 0.33
N VAL A 144 20.02 -17.65 1.09
CA VAL A 144 21.11 -18.61 0.83
C VAL A 144 20.95 -19.25 -0.54
N SER A 145 19.72 -19.49 -1.01
CA SER A 145 19.44 -20.02 -2.34
C SER A 145 19.86 -19.04 -3.47
N LEU A 146 19.68 -17.73 -3.25
CA LEU A 146 20.15 -16.69 -4.17
C LEU A 146 21.68 -16.64 -4.19
N LEU A 147 22.32 -16.70 -3.02
CA LEU A 147 23.78 -16.68 -2.91
C LEU A 147 24.42 -17.88 -3.61
N ALA A 148 23.84 -19.08 -3.46
CA ALA A 148 24.31 -20.28 -4.14
C ALA A 148 24.32 -20.11 -5.67
N ARG A 149 23.26 -19.54 -6.24
CA ARG A 149 23.20 -19.24 -7.67
C ARG A 149 24.20 -18.16 -8.09
N LEU A 150 24.36 -17.11 -7.31
CA LEU A 150 25.29 -16.02 -7.63
C LEU A 150 26.74 -16.48 -7.59
N LEU A 151 27.08 -17.38 -6.66
CA LEU A 151 28.41 -17.99 -6.53
C LEU A 151 28.63 -19.13 -7.53
N GLY A 152 27.56 -19.69 -8.10
CA GLY A 152 27.64 -20.88 -8.92
C GLY A 152 28.08 -22.14 -8.15
N LEU A 153 27.79 -22.19 -6.84
CA LEU A 153 28.13 -23.26 -5.93
C LEU A 153 26.90 -24.13 -5.59
N PRO A 154 27.10 -25.43 -5.27
CA PRO A 154 26.05 -26.22 -4.65
C PRO A 154 25.54 -25.59 -3.34
N MET A 155 24.26 -25.80 -3.04
CA MET A 155 23.64 -25.25 -1.84
C MET A 155 24.35 -25.69 -0.56
N GLU A 156 24.77 -26.96 -0.51
CA GLU A 156 25.46 -27.57 0.61
C GLU A 156 26.78 -26.85 0.94
N GLU A 157 27.56 -26.49 -0.10
CA GLU A 157 28.81 -25.75 0.10
C GLU A 157 28.59 -24.33 0.65
N VAL A 158 27.53 -23.66 0.21
CA VAL A 158 27.21 -22.32 0.72
C VAL A 158 26.74 -22.40 2.17
N VAL A 159 25.95 -23.42 2.53
CA VAL A 159 25.54 -23.66 3.91
C VAL A 159 26.79 -23.90 4.80
N GLU A 160 27.74 -24.74 4.38
CA GLU A 160 28.97 -24.97 5.14
C GLU A 160 29.76 -23.67 5.39
N ILE A 161 29.87 -22.80 4.35
CA ILE A 161 30.55 -21.50 4.50
C ILE A 161 29.78 -20.57 5.46
N THR A 162 28.44 -20.52 5.36
CA THR A 162 27.63 -19.66 6.24
C THR A 162 27.65 -20.13 7.68
N GLU A 163 27.60 -21.45 7.95
CA GLU A 163 27.76 -22.03 9.29
C GLU A 163 29.14 -21.71 9.89
N GLU A 164 30.21 -21.81 9.10
CA GLU A 164 31.55 -21.42 9.57
C GLU A 164 31.63 -19.93 9.90
N PHE A 165 31.00 -19.08 9.10
CA PHE A 165 30.94 -17.64 9.35
C PHE A 165 30.06 -17.28 10.56
N GLU A 166 29.00 -18.03 10.82
CA GLU A 166 28.21 -17.87 12.04
C GLU A 166 29.03 -18.22 13.28
N GLN A 167 29.74 -19.36 13.25
CA GLN A 167 30.65 -19.75 14.34
C GLN A 167 31.75 -18.70 14.60
N LYS A 168 32.23 -18.04 13.53
CA LYS A 168 33.17 -16.91 13.61
C LYS A 168 32.50 -15.59 13.98
N GLN A 169 31.18 -15.56 14.16
CA GLN A 169 30.38 -14.35 14.41
C GLN A 169 30.56 -13.25 13.33
N LEU A 170 30.71 -13.66 12.10
CA LEU A 170 30.74 -12.76 10.96
C LEU A 170 29.33 -12.54 10.40
N LEU A 171 28.54 -13.60 10.37
CA LEU A 171 27.17 -13.61 9.88
C LEU A 171 26.19 -14.00 10.99
N MET A 172 24.93 -13.73 10.74
CA MET A 172 23.76 -14.23 11.45
C MET A 172 22.84 -14.86 10.42
N GLU A 173 22.09 -15.89 10.82
CA GLU A 173 21.10 -16.55 10.00
C GLU A 173 19.74 -16.61 10.69
N GLU A 174 18.66 -16.69 9.88
CA GLU A 174 17.28 -16.81 10.34
C GLU A 174 16.44 -17.50 9.28
N GLU A 175 15.43 -18.25 9.73
CA GLU A 175 14.37 -18.75 8.84
C GLU A 175 13.32 -17.68 8.63
N GLN A 176 13.11 -17.25 7.37
CA GLN A 176 12.03 -16.38 6.95
C GLN A 176 11.07 -17.14 6.05
N GLY A 177 9.98 -17.66 6.62
CA GLY A 177 9.06 -18.55 5.93
C GLY A 177 9.71 -19.89 5.60
N GLU A 178 9.88 -20.21 4.32
CA GLU A 178 10.55 -21.43 3.85
C GLU A 178 12.01 -21.19 3.40
N GLU A 179 12.49 -19.95 3.52
CA GLU A 179 13.85 -19.58 3.09
C GLU A 179 14.78 -19.30 4.27
N LEU A 180 16.01 -19.79 4.17
CA LEU A 180 17.10 -19.42 5.05
C LEU A 180 17.75 -18.14 4.51
N VAL A 181 17.86 -17.12 5.37
CA VAL A 181 18.48 -15.84 5.04
C VAL A 181 19.65 -15.54 5.94
N VAL A 182 20.65 -14.85 5.38
CA VAL A 182 21.89 -14.50 6.09
C VAL A 182 22.23 -13.03 5.91
N TRP A 183 22.90 -12.45 6.94
CA TRP A 183 23.39 -11.06 6.90
C TRP A 183 24.59 -10.90 7.83
N PHE A 184 25.32 -9.80 7.69
CA PHE A 184 26.44 -9.52 8.57
C PHE A 184 25.96 -9.29 10.02
N SER A 185 26.65 -9.91 10.98
CA SER A 185 26.40 -9.72 12.42
C SER A 185 26.61 -8.28 12.89
N GLN A 186 27.43 -7.52 12.15
CA GLN A 186 27.76 -6.12 12.45
C GLN A 186 27.63 -5.28 11.17
N GLU A 187 26.82 -4.23 11.20
CA GLU A 187 26.65 -3.32 10.08
C GLU A 187 27.97 -2.65 9.62
N LEU A 188 28.86 -2.35 10.57
CA LEU A 188 30.19 -1.82 10.24
C LEU A 188 31.05 -2.80 9.44
N LEU A 189 30.89 -4.11 9.67
CA LEU A 189 31.59 -5.12 8.90
C LEU A 189 31.09 -5.14 7.44
N ARG A 190 29.78 -5.02 7.24
CA ARG A 190 29.17 -4.88 5.91
C ARG A 190 29.69 -3.62 5.20
N ILE A 191 29.66 -2.47 5.87
CA ILE A 191 30.14 -1.20 5.31
C ILE A 191 31.63 -1.30 4.96
N TYR A 192 32.44 -1.92 5.81
CA TYR A 192 33.87 -2.11 5.56
C TYR A 192 34.13 -3.04 4.36
N ALA A 193 33.44 -4.18 4.29
CA ALA A 193 33.53 -5.10 3.14
C ALA A 193 33.11 -4.40 1.84
N TYR A 194 32.03 -3.62 1.86
CA TYR A 194 31.58 -2.86 0.69
C TYR A 194 32.58 -1.77 0.27
N GLU A 195 33.21 -1.01 1.21
CA GLU A 195 34.20 0.02 0.88
C GLU A 195 35.46 -0.55 0.19
N ARG A 196 35.86 -1.78 0.52
CA ARG A 196 37.00 -2.47 -0.12
C ARG A 196 36.79 -2.70 -1.62
N LEU A 197 35.53 -2.81 -2.06
CA LEU A 197 35.22 -3.10 -3.47
C LEU A 197 35.54 -1.92 -4.37
N SER A 198 36.18 -2.20 -5.50
CA SER A 198 36.36 -1.20 -6.55
C SER A 198 35.00 -0.80 -7.15
N LEU A 199 34.91 0.40 -7.73
CA LEU A 199 33.69 0.86 -8.40
C LEU A 199 33.22 -0.11 -9.52
N ALA A 200 34.15 -0.71 -10.24
CA ALA A 200 33.83 -1.67 -11.28
C ALA A 200 33.23 -2.95 -10.68
N LYS A 201 33.84 -3.48 -9.60
CA LYS A 201 33.33 -4.68 -8.92
C LYS A 201 31.95 -4.42 -8.29
N LYS A 202 31.75 -3.29 -7.63
CA LYS A 202 30.43 -2.88 -7.11
C LYS A 202 29.34 -2.92 -8.19
N ARG A 203 29.61 -2.29 -9.35
CA ARG A 203 28.63 -2.26 -10.45
C ARG A 203 28.34 -3.66 -10.99
N MET A 204 29.38 -4.50 -11.11
CA MET A 204 29.23 -5.88 -11.57
C MET A 204 28.37 -6.71 -10.61
N LEU A 205 28.70 -6.69 -9.30
CA LEU A 205 27.97 -7.44 -8.28
C LEU A 205 26.52 -6.99 -8.18
N HIS A 206 26.27 -5.68 -8.12
CA HIS A 206 24.90 -5.17 -8.11
C HIS A 206 24.12 -5.58 -9.36
N HIS A 207 24.75 -5.64 -10.53
CA HIS A 207 24.09 -6.11 -11.74
C HIS A 207 23.72 -7.61 -11.65
N GLN A 208 24.65 -8.44 -11.20
CA GLN A 208 24.43 -9.89 -11.05
C GLN A 208 23.35 -10.19 -10.01
N ILE A 209 23.36 -9.46 -8.88
CA ILE A 209 22.33 -9.59 -7.86
C ILE A 209 20.94 -9.20 -8.42
N ALA A 210 20.86 -8.07 -9.14
CA ALA A 210 19.60 -7.66 -9.77
C ALA A 210 19.06 -8.71 -10.73
N GLN A 211 19.91 -9.29 -11.58
CA GLN A 211 19.53 -10.37 -12.48
C GLN A 211 19.11 -11.65 -11.73
N GLY A 212 19.85 -12.07 -10.71
CA GLY A 212 19.49 -13.22 -9.90
C GLY A 212 18.15 -13.06 -9.17
N MET A 213 17.84 -11.84 -8.70
CA MET A 213 16.54 -11.52 -8.12
C MET A 213 15.42 -11.46 -9.18
N GLU A 214 15.73 -10.92 -10.38
CA GLU A 214 14.79 -10.90 -11.52
C GLU A 214 14.38 -12.32 -11.93
N ASP A 215 15.33 -13.26 -11.97
CA ASP A 215 15.07 -14.67 -12.25
C ASP A 215 14.21 -15.35 -11.16
N GLN A 216 14.32 -14.92 -9.90
CA GLN A 216 13.48 -15.43 -8.81
C GLN A 216 12.04 -14.90 -8.87
N LEU A 217 11.86 -13.68 -9.39
CA LEU A 217 10.56 -13.05 -9.46
C LEU A 217 9.57 -13.88 -10.30
N GLY A 218 10.06 -14.62 -11.33
CA GLY A 218 9.24 -15.40 -12.26
C GLY A 218 8.14 -14.52 -12.87
N ASP A 219 6.95 -15.11 -13.08
CA ASP A 219 5.76 -14.38 -13.57
C ASP A 219 5.02 -13.61 -12.45
N SER A 220 5.50 -13.68 -11.20
CA SER A 220 4.84 -13.09 -10.03
C SER A 220 5.44 -11.72 -9.67
N LEU A 221 4.95 -10.66 -10.30
CA LEU A 221 5.34 -9.26 -10.02
C LEU A 221 4.85 -8.72 -8.65
N TYR A 222 4.53 -9.60 -7.67
CA TYR A 222 3.75 -9.18 -6.47
C TYR A 222 4.55 -9.10 -5.18
N HIS A 223 5.85 -9.35 -5.22
CA HIS A 223 6.72 -9.14 -4.07
C HIS A 223 7.26 -7.70 -4.08
N ALA A 224 6.49 -6.76 -3.54
CA ALA A 224 6.85 -5.34 -3.53
C ALA A 224 8.26 -5.08 -2.98
N GLN A 225 8.65 -5.77 -1.90
CA GLN A 225 10.00 -5.65 -1.34
C GLN A 225 11.07 -6.09 -2.33
N LEU A 226 10.87 -7.20 -3.03
CA LEU A 226 11.80 -7.71 -4.04
C LEU A 226 11.93 -6.75 -5.22
N LEU A 227 10.82 -6.17 -5.70
CA LEU A 227 10.84 -5.15 -6.77
C LEU A 227 11.68 -3.93 -6.37
N ASN A 228 11.54 -3.48 -5.14
CA ASN A 228 12.32 -2.35 -4.61
C ASN A 228 13.82 -2.69 -4.50
N GLU A 229 14.17 -3.91 -4.09
CA GLU A 229 15.57 -4.36 -4.06
C GLU A 229 16.16 -4.47 -5.48
N ILE A 230 15.43 -5.04 -6.43
CA ILE A 230 15.87 -5.11 -7.84
C ILE A 230 16.13 -3.70 -8.40
N ALA A 231 15.20 -2.76 -8.17
CA ALA A 231 15.36 -1.37 -8.60
C ALA A 231 16.64 -0.73 -8.00
N TYR A 232 16.87 -0.94 -6.70
CA TYR A 232 18.07 -0.47 -6.00
C TYR A 232 19.36 -1.01 -6.61
N HIS A 233 19.42 -2.31 -6.88
CA HIS A 233 20.61 -2.92 -7.45
C HIS A 233 20.86 -2.47 -8.90
N TYR A 234 19.82 -2.33 -9.72
CA TYR A 234 19.96 -1.75 -11.07
C TYR A 234 20.43 -0.30 -11.04
N LYS A 235 20.00 0.50 -10.07
CA LYS A 235 20.45 1.88 -9.87
C LYS A 235 21.95 1.96 -9.59
N LEU A 236 22.45 1.11 -8.71
CA LEU A 236 23.86 1.06 -8.33
C LEU A 236 24.74 0.46 -9.43
N SER A 237 24.21 -0.44 -10.25
CA SER A 237 24.88 -0.97 -11.44
C SER A 237 24.90 0.00 -12.63
N LYS A 238 24.31 1.21 -12.48
CA LYS A 238 24.21 2.24 -13.54
C LYS A 238 23.36 1.80 -14.75
N GLN A 239 22.29 1.09 -14.49
CA GLN A 239 21.26 0.72 -15.46
C GLN A 239 19.95 1.48 -15.20
N PRO A 240 19.87 2.79 -15.50
CA PRO A 240 18.78 3.63 -15.05
C PRO A 240 17.43 3.27 -15.67
N ILE A 241 17.38 2.73 -16.89
CA ILE A 241 16.13 2.30 -17.53
C ILE A 241 15.54 1.09 -16.79
N LYS A 242 16.38 0.08 -16.47
CA LYS A 242 15.97 -1.07 -15.68
C LYS A 242 15.58 -0.68 -14.26
N SER A 243 16.33 0.22 -13.63
CA SER A 243 15.97 0.76 -12.32
C SER A 243 14.58 1.41 -12.34
N LEU A 244 14.31 2.29 -13.31
CA LEU A 244 13.02 2.94 -13.48
C LEU A 244 11.88 1.94 -13.74
N GLU A 245 12.14 0.90 -14.55
CA GLU A 245 11.17 -0.18 -14.80
C GLU A 245 10.69 -0.83 -13.49
N TYR A 246 11.62 -1.24 -12.63
CA TYR A 246 11.30 -1.88 -11.36
C TYR A 246 10.79 -0.90 -10.29
N GLU A 247 11.20 0.37 -10.32
CA GLU A 247 10.59 1.42 -9.48
C GLU A 247 9.11 1.62 -9.84
N LEU A 248 8.75 1.58 -11.12
CA LEU A 248 7.35 1.67 -11.56
C LEU A 248 6.55 0.41 -11.22
N HIS A 249 7.13 -0.78 -11.33
CA HIS A 249 6.49 -2.02 -10.87
C HIS A 249 6.25 -2.00 -9.35
N TYR A 250 7.23 -1.54 -8.57
CA TYR A 250 7.08 -1.35 -7.12
C TYR A 250 5.98 -0.34 -6.78
N LEU A 251 5.96 0.80 -7.48
CA LEU A 251 4.91 1.82 -7.31
C LEU A 251 3.53 1.24 -7.62
N GLU A 252 3.40 0.50 -8.71
CA GLU A 252 2.14 -0.16 -9.10
C GLU A 252 1.68 -1.17 -8.03
N ALA A 253 2.59 -1.98 -7.51
CA ALA A 253 2.31 -2.94 -6.46
C ALA A 253 1.89 -2.28 -5.14
N THR A 254 2.57 -1.20 -4.74
CA THR A 254 2.29 -0.49 -3.48
C THR A 254 1.03 0.37 -3.53
N LEU A 255 0.68 0.93 -4.69
CA LEU A 255 -0.54 1.71 -4.85
C LEU A 255 -1.81 0.86 -4.79
N GLN A 256 -1.68 -0.47 -4.70
CA GLN A 256 -2.79 -1.41 -4.56
C GLN A 256 -4.00 -1.03 -5.44
N PHE A 257 -3.77 -0.89 -6.75
CA PHE A 257 -4.84 -0.56 -7.70
C PHE A 257 -5.97 -1.61 -7.81
N HIS A 258 -6.03 -2.56 -6.87
CA HIS A 258 -7.19 -3.40 -6.61
C HIS A 258 -8.45 -2.60 -6.28
N HIS A 259 -8.30 -1.31 -6.04
CA HIS A 259 -9.37 -0.36 -5.81
C HIS A 259 -10.01 0.21 -7.08
N GLU A 260 -9.88 -0.46 -8.20
CA GLU A 260 -10.95 -0.30 -9.18
C GLU A 260 -12.24 -0.74 -8.51
N LEU A 261 -13.30 0.01 -8.79
CA LEU A 261 -14.61 -0.24 -8.21
C LEU A 261 -15.00 -1.73 -8.29
N PHE A 262 -14.55 -2.38 -9.35
CA PHE A 262 -14.76 -3.78 -9.65
C PHE A 262 -13.51 -4.35 -10.30
N PRO A 263 -12.50 -4.75 -9.53
CA PRO A 263 -11.24 -5.27 -10.05
C PRO A 263 -11.42 -6.62 -10.74
N ILE A 264 -10.51 -6.94 -11.64
CA ILE A 264 -10.37 -8.25 -12.22
C ILE A 264 -9.35 -9.00 -11.39
N TYR A 265 -9.77 -10.06 -10.69
CA TYR A 265 -8.83 -10.90 -9.97
C TYR A 265 -8.19 -11.90 -10.93
N SER A 266 -6.91 -11.70 -11.24
CA SER A 266 -6.07 -12.83 -11.59
C SER A 266 -5.70 -13.57 -10.29
N ARG A 267 -5.64 -14.91 -10.29
CA ARG A 267 -5.23 -15.72 -9.11
C ARG A 267 -3.81 -15.40 -8.59
N GLU A 268 -3.10 -14.58 -9.30
CA GLU A 268 -1.69 -14.21 -9.09
C GLU A 268 -1.49 -13.06 -8.10
N PHE A 269 -2.57 -12.37 -7.70
CA PHE A 269 -2.49 -11.33 -6.69
C PHE A 269 -2.41 -11.95 -5.29
N GLY A 270 -1.20 -12.22 -4.82
CA GLY A 270 -0.92 -12.45 -3.41
C GLY A 270 -1.32 -11.20 -2.61
N PHE A 271 -1.84 -11.40 -1.41
CA PHE A 271 -2.08 -10.31 -0.47
C PHE A 271 -0.76 -9.60 -0.17
N ILE A 272 -0.60 -8.39 -0.68
CA ILE A 272 0.39 -7.48 -0.16
C ILE A 272 -0.15 -7.02 1.19
N GLU A 273 0.58 -7.28 2.28
CA GLU A 273 0.25 -6.72 3.59
C GLU A 273 -0.01 -5.21 3.44
N LYS A 274 -1.07 -4.73 4.07
CA LYS A 274 -1.44 -3.32 4.06
C LYS A 274 -0.23 -2.50 4.48
N THR A 275 0.44 -1.89 3.53
CA THR A 275 1.23 -0.71 3.84
C THR A 275 0.25 0.36 4.30
N ASP A 276 0.57 0.98 5.41
CA ASP A 276 -0.27 1.99 6.04
C ASP A 276 -0.53 3.14 5.05
N ASP A 277 -1.67 3.06 4.34
CA ASP A 277 -2.11 3.99 3.28
C ASP A 277 -2.37 5.42 3.82
N SER A 278 -2.05 5.65 5.11
CA SER A 278 -2.26 6.92 5.81
C SER A 278 -1.32 8.03 5.37
N ASN A 279 -0.30 7.73 4.56
CA ASN A 279 0.68 8.74 4.16
C ASN A 279 0.57 9.13 2.68
N GLN A 280 -0.54 9.82 2.34
CA GLN A 280 -0.74 10.41 1.00
C GLN A 280 0.45 11.28 0.56
N SER A 281 1.12 11.96 1.49
CA SER A 281 2.33 12.74 1.23
C SER A 281 3.47 11.88 0.70
N ALA A 282 3.69 10.69 1.27
CA ALA A 282 4.76 9.80 0.83
C ALA A 282 4.56 9.30 -0.61
N VAL A 283 3.30 9.05 -1.00
CA VAL A 283 2.97 8.65 -2.38
C VAL A 283 3.24 9.80 -3.36
N LEU A 284 2.85 11.02 -3.01
CA LEU A 284 3.11 12.19 -3.85
C LEU A 284 4.62 12.46 -3.97
N ASP A 285 5.37 12.36 -2.87
CA ASP A 285 6.83 12.48 -2.87
C ASP A 285 7.50 11.42 -3.76
N GLN A 286 6.94 10.22 -3.80
CA GLN A 286 7.42 9.14 -4.68
C GLN A 286 7.16 9.46 -6.16
N PHE A 287 5.97 9.96 -6.52
CA PHE A 287 5.69 10.43 -7.88
C PHE A 287 6.65 11.55 -8.29
N ASP A 288 6.87 12.54 -7.43
CA ASP A 288 7.78 13.65 -7.70
C ASP A 288 9.24 13.20 -7.86
N ARG A 289 9.66 12.20 -7.10
CA ARG A 289 10.99 11.60 -7.24
C ARG A 289 11.16 10.92 -8.59
N ILE A 290 10.20 10.06 -8.97
CA ILE A 290 10.24 9.33 -10.25
C ILE A 290 10.15 10.31 -11.42
N ARG A 291 9.33 11.34 -11.34
CA ARG A 291 9.23 12.40 -12.37
C ARG A 291 10.59 13.07 -12.62
N ARG A 292 11.28 13.49 -11.57
CA ARG A 292 12.63 14.09 -11.68
C ARG A 292 13.64 13.12 -12.30
N GLU A 293 13.52 11.83 -12.01
CA GLU A 293 14.38 10.80 -12.62
C GLU A 293 14.10 10.64 -14.13
N ILE A 294 12.83 10.61 -14.52
CA ILE A 294 12.39 10.60 -15.94
C ILE A 294 12.93 11.82 -16.67
N GLU A 295 12.74 13.03 -16.15
CA GLU A 295 13.24 14.28 -16.73
C GLU A 295 14.78 14.26 -16.92
N GLY A 296 15.50 13.68 -15.96
CA GLY A 296 16.96 13.49 -16.04
C GLY A 296 17.40 12.53 -17.14
N LEU A 297 16.58 11.52 -17.44
CA LEU A 297 16.86 10.50 -18.46
C LEU A 297 16.38 10.90 -19.85
N GLU A 298 15.36 11.74 -19.96
CA GLU A 298 14.67 12.08 -21.20
C GLU A 298 15.63 12.60 -22.28
N ARG A 299 16.56 13.50 -21.92
CA ARG A 299 17.54 14.07 -22.87
C ARG A 299 18.40 13.02 -23.58
N LYS A 300 18.62 11.86 -22.95
CA LYS A 300 19.47 10.79 -23.47
C LYS A 300 18.69 9.65 -24.10
N HIS A 301 17.45 9.46 -23.69
CA HIS A 301 16.67 8.25 -24.00
C HIS A 301 15.32 8.52 -24.66
N GLN A 302 14.98 9.80 -25.01
CA GLN A 302 13.67 10.16 -25.57
C GLN A 302 13.25 9.31 -26.79
N ASN A 303 14.20 8.88 -27.62
CA ASN A 303 13.93 8.04 -28.80
C ASN A 303 14.02 6.53 -28.52
N HIS A 304 14.29 6.13 -27.28
CA HIS A 304 14.36 4.73 -26.91
C HIS A 304 12.96 4.20 -26.60
N LYS A 305 12.45 3.26 -27.42
CA LYS A 305 11.08 2.73 -27.28
C LYS A 305 10.75 2.21 -25.88
N GLY A 306 11.68 1.47 -25.25
CA GLY A 306 11.50 0.99 -23.88
C GLY A 306 11.34 2.14 -22.87
N PHE A 307 12.11 3.23 -23.00
CA PHE A 307 11.97 4.40 -22.15
C PHE A 307 10.62 5.10 -22.37
N GLN A 308 10.18 5.26 -23.62
CA GLN A 308 8.85 5.84 -23.93
C GLN A 308 7.71 5.03 -23.29
N LEU A 309 7.83 3.70 -23.26
CA LEU A 309 6.85 2.84 -22.58
C LEU A 309 6.85 3.02 -21.05
N LEU A 310 8.02 3.28 -20.44
CA LEU A 310 8.10 3.57 -19.01
C LEU A 310 7.49 4.94 -18.68
N VAL A 311 7.72 5.96 -19.53
CA VAL A 311 7.05 7.27 -19.38
C VAL A 311 5.54 7.12 -19.51
N LEU A 312 5.07 6.35 -20.49
CA LEU A 312 3.65 6.05 -20.67
C LEU A 312 3.06 5.38 -19.44
N ARG A 313 3.74 4.37 -18.88
CA ARG A 313 3.34 3.70 -17.63
C ARG A 313 3.28 4.67 -16.44
N PHE A 314 4.30 5.52 -16.29
CA PHE A 314 4.33 6.53 -15.23
C PHE A 314 3.13 7.47 -15.30
N LEU A 315 2.86 8.05 -16.47
CA LEU A 315 1.71 8.93 -16.70
C LEU A 315 0.38 8.24 -16.40
N TYR A 316 0.27 6.96 -16.77
CA TYR A 316 -0.91 6.15 -16.47
C TYR A 316 -1.10 5.96 -14.96
N LEU A 317 -0.05 5.58 -14.24
CA LEU A 317 -0.12 5.35 -12.79
C LEU A 317 -0.47 6.63 -12.04
N GLU A 318 0.18 7.74 -12.39
CA GLU A 318 -0.09 9.04 -11.78
C GLU A 318 -1.48 9.57 -12.14
N GLY A 319 -1.88 9.51 -13.40
CA GLY A 319 -3.19 9.95 -13.86
C GLY A 319 -4.32 9.16 -13.21
N ARG A 320 -4.16 7.85 -13.11
CA ARG A 320 -5.09 6.97 -12.42
C ARG A 320 -5.19 7.27 -10.92
N TYR A 321 -4.06 7.49 -10.25
CA TYR A 321 -4.02 7.89 -8.84
C TYR A 321 -4.75 9.24 -8.64
N ALA A 322 -4.46 10.22 -9.50
CA ALA A 322 -5.04 11.54 -9.43
C ALA A 322 -6.57 11.52 -9.63
N ILE A 323 -7.09 10.77 -10.63
CA ILE A 323 -8.54 10.60 -10.82
C ILE A 323 -9.17 9.97 -9.57
N ARG A 324 -8.55 8.93 -9.03
CA ARG A 324 -9.04 8.21 -7.87
C ARG A 324 -9.12 9.10 -6.62
N THR A 325 -8.14 9.96 -6.40
CA THR A 325 -8.03 10.83 -5.22
C THR A 325 -8.72 12.18 -5.38
N GLY A 326 -9.35 12.44 -6.55
CA GLY A 326 -10.10 13.66 -6.80
C GLY A 326 -9.29 14.82 -7.41
N TYR A 327 -8.02 14.62 -7.73
CA TYR A 327 -7.19 15.59 -8.49
C TYR A 327 -7.51 15.51 -9.98
N TYR A 328 -8.77 15.75 -10.33
CA TYR A 328 -9.32 15.44 -11.66
C TYR A 328 -8.60 16.13 -12.82
N GLN A 329 -8.24 17.42 -12.66
CA GLN A 329 -7.58 18.15 -13.75
C GLN A 329 -6.24 17.49 -14.12
N GLN A 330 -5.37 17.25 -13.13
CA GLN A 330 -4.09 16.58 -13.35
C GLN A 330 -4.30 15.16 -13.88
N GLY A 331 -5.27 14.43 -13.33
CA GLY A 331 -5.60 13.08 -13.78
C GLY A 331 -6.03 13.02 -15.24
N MET A 332 -6.91 13.92 -15.66
CA MET A 332 -7.35 14.03 -17.05
C MET A 332 -6.20 14.37 -17.98
N ASP A 333 -5.38 15.37 -17.63
CA ASP A 333 -4.24 15.80 -18.44
C ASP A 333 -3.27 14.65 -18.69
N ASN A 334 -2.94 13.90 -17.64
CA ASN A 334 -2.07 12.72 -17.73
C ASN A 334 -2.70 11.60 -18.56
N ILE A 335 -3.97 11.26 -18.33
CA ILE A 335 -4.63 10.17 -19.08
C ILE A 335 -4.86 10.55 -20.54
N GLN A 336 -5.12 11.81 -20.88
CA GLN A 336 -5.16 12.26 -22.27
C GLN A 336 -3.80 12.11 -22.97
N GLN A 337 -2.70 12.40 -22.28
CA GLN A 337 -1.35 12.14 -22.78
C GLN A 337 -1.11 10.63 -22.98
N VAL A 338 -1.57 9.79 -22.02
CA VAL A 338 -1.53 8.32 -22.17
C VAL A 338 -2.25 7.87 -23.43
N ILE A 339 -3.47 8.35 -23.66
CA ILE A 339 -4.26 8.00 -24.85
C ILE A 339 -3.55 8.42 -26.13
N ALA A 340 -2.98 9.64 -26.18
CA ALA A 340 -2.26 10.13 -27.34
C ALA A 340 -1.00 9.30 -27.61
N SER A 341 -0.16 9.11 -26.61
CA SER A 341 1.09 8.34 -26.73
C SER A 341 0.84 6.86 -26.99
N ALA A 342 -0.21 6.26 -26.43
CA ALA A 342 -0.57 4.88 -26.67
C ALA A 342 -0.99 4.65 -28.14
N LYS A 343 -1.69 5.61 -28.77
CA LYS A 343 -2.00 5.58 -30.20
C LYS A 343 -0.75 5.66 -31.05
N GLU A 344 0.16 6.59 -30.74
CA GLU A 344 1.42 6.79 -31.47
C GLU A 344 2.32 5.55 -31.37
N LEU A 345 2.46 5.00 -30.17
CA LEU A 345 3.31 3.82 -29.87
C LEU A 345 2.62 2.48 -30.18
N GLN A 346 1.37 2.51 -30.65
CA GLN A 346 0.54 1.33 -30.94
C GLN A 346 0.40 0.39 -29.73
N GLN A 347 0.21 0.96 -28.53
CA GLN A 347 0.04 0.24 -27.27
C GLN A 347 -1.46 0.12 -26.93
N MET A 348 -2.10 -0.93 -27.44
CA MET A 348 -3.53 -1.11 -27.31
C MET A 348 -4.01 -1.25 -25.87
N ASP A 349 -3.24 -1.94 -25.02
CA ASP A 349 -3.60 -2.11 -23.60
C ASP A 349 -3.66 -0.77 -22.86
N PHE A 350 -2.65 0.09 -23.04
CA PHE A 350 -2.68 1.43 -22.46
C PHE A 350 -3.77 2.32 -23.04
N LEU A 351 -4.12 2.13 -24.30
CA LEU A 351 -5.21 2.85 -24.93
C LEU A 351 -6.56 2.48 -24.29
N LEU A 352 -6.83 1.18 -24.12
CA LEU A 352 -8.04 0.67 -23.47
C LEU A 352 -8.12 1.13 -22.02
N GLU A 353 -7.01 1.04 -21.29
CA GLU A 353 -6.90 1.53 -19.91
C GLU A 353 -7.15 3.05 -19.82
N GLY A 354 -6.56 3.82 -20.72
CA GLY A 354 -6.77 5.26 -20.79
C GLY A 354 -8.23 5.63 -20.97
N TYR A 355 -8.93 5.00 -21.92
CA TYR A 355 -10.37 5.21 -22.10
C TYR A 355 -11.17 4.81 -20.86
N ARG A 356 -10.82 3.70 -20.21
CA ARG A 356 -11.48 3.25 -18.99
C ARG A 356 -11.32 4.23 -17.84
N GLN A 357 -10.12 4.81 -17.66
CA GLN A 357 -9.91 5.84 -16.64
C GLN A 357 -10.72 7.11 -16.90
N MET A 358 -10.85 7.53 -18.17
CA MET A 358 -11.73 8.65 -18.53
C MET A 358 -13.22 8.34 -18.26
N ILE A 359 -13.67 7.09 -18.49
CA ILE A 359 -15.02 6.68 -18.12
C ILE A 359 -15.22 6.73 -16.59
N TYR A 360 -14.24 6.30 -15.80
CA TYR A 360 -14.31 6.38 -14.34
C TYR A 360 -14.34 7.82 -13.83
N TYR A 361 -13.55 8.71 -14.44
CA TYR A 361 -13.67 10.15 -14.20
C TYR A 361 -15.09 10.64 -14.46
N CYS A 362 -15.68 10.28 -15.61
CA CYS A 362 -17.05 10.68 -15.96
C CYS A 362 -18.10 10.15 -14.96
N ILE A 363 -17.92 8.93 -14.45
CA ILE A 363 -18.81 8.35 -13.42
C ILE A 363 -18.71 9.14 -12.11
N GLN A 364 -17.47 9.50 -11.71
CA GLN A 364 -17.23 10.22 -10.47
C GLN A 364 -17.74 11.68 -10.52
N THR A 365 -17.73 12.29 -11.68
CA THR A 365 -18.15 13.69 -11.90
C THR A 365 -19.54 13.83 -12.50
N GLU A 366 -20.26 12.73 -12.75
CA GLU A 366 -21.56 12.70 -13.47
C GLU A 366 -21.48 13.40 -14.85
N ASN A 367 -20.32 13.34 -15.54
CA ASN A 367 -20.13 13.95 -16.85
C ASN A 367 -20.66 13.04 -17.96
N ILE A 368 -21.99 13.06 -18.15
CA ILE A 368 -22.69 12.17 -19.07
C ILE A 368 -22.25 12.36 -20.55
N PRO A 369 -22.05 13.59 -21.08
CA PRO A 369 -21.64 13.76 -22.47
C PRO A 369 -20.27 13.12 -22.79
N GLU A 370 -19.27 13.32 -21.94
CA GLU A 370 -17.96 12.70 -22.11
C GLU A 370 -18.00 11.20 -21.87
N MET A 371 -18.82 10.71 -20.94
CA MET A 371 -19.01 9.27 -20.72
C MET A 371 -19.48 8.57 -21.98
N ARG A 372 -20.44 9.15 -22.72
CA ARG A 372 -20.86 8.62 -24.02
C ARG A 372 -19.68 8.47 -24.97
N TYR A 373 -18.91 9.54 -25.14
CA TYR A 373 -17.77 9.58 -26.06
C TYR A 373 -16.73 8.49 -25.73
N TYR A 374 -16.33 8.39 -24.47
CA TYR A 374 -15.29 7.43 -24.08
C TYR A 374 -15.81 5.98 -24.06
N THR A 375 -17.09 5.73 -23.75
CA THR A 375 -17.64 4.36 -23.80
C THR A 375 -17.74 3.84 -25.23
N GLU A 376 -18.06 4.69 -26.21
CA GLU A 376 -18.06 4.33 -27.62
C GLU A 376 -16.64 4.00 -28.10
N LEU A 377 -15.66 4.88 -27.84
CA LEU A 377 -14.26 4.65 -28.19
C LEU A 377 -13.66 3.40 -27.54
N ALA A 378 -13.95 3.17 -26.26
CA ALA A 378 -13.45 2.01 -25.54
C ALA A 378 -14.02 0.70 -26.09
N LEU A 379 -15.31 0.68 -26.45
CA LEU A 379 -15.92 -0.50 -27.03
C LEU A 379 -15.37 -0.79 -28.42
N ASP A 380 -15.27 0.22 -29.29
CA ASP A 380 -14.70 0.08 -30.63
C ASP A 380 -13.25 -0.41 -30.59
N ALA A 381 -12.41 0.18 -29.74
CA ALA A 381 -11.02 -0.23 -29.56
C ALA A 381 -10.92 -1.67 -29.03
N SER A 382 -11.79 -2.08 -28.10
CA SER A 382 -11.78 -3.44 -27.57
C SER A 382 -12.21 -4.49 -28.60
N VAL A 383 -13.13 -4.13 -29.48
CA VAL A 383 -13.53 -4.99 -30.63
C VAL A 383 -12.37 -5.09 -31.64
N GLN A 384 -11.73 -3.98 -31.99
CA GLN A 384 -10.56 -3.97 -32.89
C GLN A 384 -9.40 -4.80 -32.33
N ALA A 385 -9.18 -4.75 -31.02
CA ALA A 385 -8.16 -5.53 -30.33
C ALA A 385 -8.55 -7.02 -30.17
N ASN A 386 -9.78 -7.41 -30.50
CA ASN A 386 -10.33 -8.74 -30.19
C ASN A 386 -10.18 -9.12 -28.70
N ASN A 387 -10.25 -8.12 -27.80
CA ASN A 387 -10.12 -8.31 -26.37
C ASN A 387 -11.48 -8.55 -25.73
N HIS A 388 -11.85 -9.82 -25.57
CA HIS A 388 -13.18 -10.22 -25.06
C HIS A 388 -13.45 -9.74 -23.63
N GLU A 389 -12.42 -9.67 -22.78
CA GLU A 389 -12.52 -9.15 -21.42
C GLU A 389 -12.87 -7.64 -21.44
N ALA A 390 -12.14 -6.86 -22.24
CA ALA A 390 -12.40 -5.43 -22.37
C ALA A 390 -13.77 -5.17 -23.00
N ILE A 391 -14.21 -5.98 -24.00
CA ILE A 391 -15.55 -5.88 -24.59
C ILE A 391 -16.61 -6.04 -23.50
N ALA A 392 -16.52 -7.09 -22.68
CA ALA A 392 -17.52 -7.36 -21.65
C ALA A 392 -17.56 -6.27 -20.57
N ILE A 393 -16.39 -5.72 -20.15
CA ILE A 393 -16.32 -4.59 -19.22
C ILE A 393 -16.96 -3.34 -19.85
N ASN A 394 -16.64 -3.03 -21.11
CA ASN A 394 -17.13 -1.84 -21.78
C ASN A 394 -18.64 -1.93 -22.09
N LEU A 395 -19.18 -3.14 -22.32
CA LEU A 395 -20.63 -3.36 -22.38
C LEU A 395 -21.30 -3.01 -21.04
N ARG A 396 -20.74 -3.44 -19.92
CA ARG A 396 -21.25 -3.06 -18.58
C ARG A 396 -21.24 -1.55 -18.36
N LEU A 397 -20.13 -0.90 -18.71
CA LEU A 397 -19.98 0.57 -18.58
C LEU A 397 -20.94 1.33 -19.52
N LYS A 398 -21.17 0.81 -20.71
CA LYS A 398 -22.17 1.35 -21.63
C LYS A 398 -23.58 1.14 -21.10
N GLY A 399 -23.87 0.00 -20.46
CA GLY A 399 -25.13 -0.23 -19.75
C GLY A 399 -25.35 0.79 -18.63
N LEU A 400 -24.32 1.12 -17.84
CA LEU A 400 -24.39 2.18 -16.84
C LEU A 400 -24.64 3.56 -17.48
N TYR A 401 -23.98 3.89 -18.59
CA TYR A 401 -24.24 5.13 -19.32
C TYR A 401 -25.73 5.24 -19.70
N HIS A 402 -26.34 4.18 -20.29
CA HIS A 402 -27.73 4.17 -20.64
C HIS A 402 -28.66 4.29 -19.42
N LEU A 403 -28.29 3.70 -18.29
CA LEU A 403 -29.00 3.89 -17.02
C LEU A 403 -28.97 5.37 -16.58
N MET A 404 -27.81 6.05 -16.69
CA MET A 404 -27.67 7.45 -16.29
C MET A 404 -28.53 8.42 -17.13
N ILE A 405 -28.79 8.08 -18.38
CA ILE A 405 -29.67 8.89 -19.28
C ILE A 405 -31.14 8.45 -19.28
N GLY A 406 -31.47 7.38 -18.54
CA GLY A 406 -32.83 6.86 -18.46
C GLY A 406 -33.27 5.98 -19.64
N ASP A 407 -32.34 5.51 -20.46
CA ASP A 407 -32.63 4.55 -21.55
C ASP A 407 -32.53 3.12 -20.99
N GLU A 408 -33.65 2.71 -20.36
CA GLU A 408 -33.74 1.41 -19.68
C GLU A 408 -33.52 0.22 -20.63
N GLU A 409 -34.06 0.29 -21.85
CA GLU A 409 -33.98 -0.81 -22.80
C GLU A 409 -32.56 -1.10 -23.21
N GLN A 410 -31.80 -0.06 -23.58
CA GLN A 410 -30.39 -0.21 -23.94
C GLN A 410 -29.53 -0.55 -22.73
N SER A 411 -29.87 -0.03 -21.56
CA SER A 411 -29.18 -0.38 -20.34
C SER A 411 -29.27 -1.87 -20.04
N LEU A 412 -30.49 -2.43 -20.01
CA LEU A 412 -30.75 -3.85 -19.81
C LEU A 412 -30.04 -4.70 -20.87
N HIS A 413 -30.13 -4.31 -22.13
CA HIS A 413 -29.51 -5.03 -23.25
C HIS A 413 -28.00 -5.17 -23.04
N HIS A 414 -27.28 -4.07 -22.77
CA HIS A 414 -25.84 -4.11 -22.61
C HIS A 414 -25.41 -4.77 -21.31
N LEU A 415 -26.14 -4.64 -20.19
CA LEU A 415 -25.84 -5.30 -18.94
C LEU A 415 -25.95 -6.83 -19.06
N TYR A 416 -27.02 -7.34 -19.69
CA TYR A 416 -27.17 -8.78 -19.93
C TYR A 416 -26.10 -9.30 -20.89
N GLN A 417 -25.79 -8.60 -21.98
CA GLN A 417 -24.69 -8.97 -22.87
C GLN A 417 -23.35 -9.10 -22.12
N SER A 418 -23.06 -8.16 -21.21
CA SER A 418 -21.85 -8.22 -20.37
C SER A 418 -21.83 -9.46 -19.47
N ILE A 419 -22.95 -9.77 -18.80
CA ILE A 419 -23.09 -10.97 -17.95
C ILE A 419 -22.90 -12.24 -18.77
N ASP A 420 -23.52 -12.32 -19.95
CA ASP A 420 -23.41 -13.47 -20.85
C ASP A 420 -21.94 -13.70 -21.28
N CYS A 421 -21.24 -12.64 -21.69
CA CYS A 421 -19.82 -12.72 -22.03
C CYS A 421 -18.95 -13.26 -20.88
N PHE A 422 -19.20 -12.83 -19.65
CA PHE A 422 -18.47 -13.31 -18.47
C PHE A 422 -18.93 -14.69 -17.98
N SER A 423 -20.05 -15.20 -18.47
CA SER A 423 -20.66 -16.46 -18.00
C SER A 423 -20.57 -17.61 -19.00
N LEU A 424 -19.80 -17.47 -20.08
CA LEU A 424 -19.66 -18.49 -21.14
C LEU A 424 -19.18 -19.84 -20.62
N THR A 425 -18.37 -19.86 -19.57
CA THR A 425 -17.95 -21.08 -18.88
C THR A 425 -17.98 -20.88 -17.37
N ALA A 426 -18.06 -21.96 -16.60
CA ALA A 426 -18.02 -21.90 -15.14
C ALA A 426 -16.71 -21.26 -14.62
N SER A 427 -15.58 -21.50 -15.30
CA SER A 427 -14.29 -20.90 -14.97
C SER A 427 -14.31 -19.39 -15.19
N LEU A 428 -14.82 -18.90 -16.32
CA LEU A 428 -14.96 -17.46 -16.59
C LEU A 428 -15.92 -16.81 -15.61
N ARG A 429 -17.08 -17.42 -15.33
CA ARG A 429 -18.02 -16.93 -14.33
C ARG A 429 -17.39 -16.78 -12.94
N SER A 430 -16.53 -17.72 -12.54
CA SER A 430 -15.78 -17.63 -11.28
C SER A 430 -14.71 -16.54 -11.32
N LYS A 431 -13.95 -16.43 -12.40
CA LYS A 431 -12.90 -15.41 -12.59
C LYS A 431 -13.48 -14.00 -12.55
N TYR A 432 -14.60 -13.77 -13.27
CA TYR A 432 -15.21 -12.45 -13.43
C TYR A 432 -16.43 -12.22 -12.52
N SER A 433 -16.54 -12.98 -11.44
CA SER A 433 -17.70 -12.90 -10.52
C SER A 433 -18.00 -11.48 -10.03
N ILE A 434 -16.98 -10.64 -9.83
CA ILE A 434 -17.13 -9.25 -9.39
C ILE A 434 -17.69 -8.37 -10.51
N GLN A 435 -17.26 -8.57 -11.74
CA GLN A 435 -17.79 -7.85 -12.89
C GLN A 435 -19.27 -8.19 -13.13
N ILE A 436 -19.63 -9.47 -12.92
CA ILE A 436 -21.03 -9.92 -12.96
C ILE A 436 -21.82 -9.30 -11.81
N ALA A 437 -21.27 -9.28 -10.60
CA ALA A 437 -21.90 -8.66 -9.43
C ALA A 437 -22.16 -7.16 -9.65
N ALA A 438 -21.23 -6.46 -10.28
CA ALA A 438 -21.39 -5.05 -10.64
C ALA A 438 -22.51 -4.82 -11.67
N ALA A 439 -22.65 -5.70 -12.67
CA ALA A 439 -23.76 -5.63 -13.61
C ALA A 439 -25.10 -5.91 -12.92
N LEU A 440 -25.14 -6.87 -11.99
CA LEU A 440 -26.33 -7.17 -11.19
C LEU A 440 -26.72 -6.00 -10.28
N ASP A 441 -25.76 -5.26 -9.71
CA ASP A 441 -26.04 -4.05 -8.91
C ASP A 441 -26.73 -2.97 -9.76
N TYR A 442 -26.32 -2.78 -11.01
CA TYR A 442 -26.99 -1.85 -11.92
C TYR A 442 -28.37 -2.35 -12.35
N LEU A 443 -28.55 -3.66 -12.57
CA LEU A 443 -29.88 -4.24 -12.81
C LEU A 443 -30.80 -4.05 -11.60
N ALA A 444 -30.27 -4.21 -10.39
CA ALA A 444 -31.01 -3.97 -9.17
C ALA A 444 -31.43 -2.50 -9.02
N GLU A 445 -30.57 -1.54 -9.42
CA GLU A 445 -30.92 -0.11 -9.44
C GLU A 445 -32.07 0.18 -10.42
N ILE A 446 -32.08 -0.44 -11.61
CA ILE A 446 -33.20 -0.33 -12.56
C ILE A 446 -34.50 -0.83 -11.92
N GLU A 447 -34.46 -2.00 -11.29
CA GLU A 447 -35.63 -2.57 -10.63
C GLU A 447 -36.12 -1.74 -9.44
N GLN A 448 -35.22 -1.06 -8.71
CA GLN A 448 -35.60 -0.07 -7.67
C GLN A 448 -36.36 1.10 -8.28
N ILE A 449 -35.88 1.67 -9.40
CA ILE A 449 -36.50 2.79 -10.10
C ILE A 449 -37.89 2.43 -10.59
N ARG A 450 -38.08 1.18 -11.02
CA ARG A 450 -39.39 0.61 -11.42
C ARG A 450 -40.34 0.33 -10.25
N GLY A 451 -39.81 0.29 -9.02
CA GLY A 451 -40.52 -0.14 -7.82
C GLY A 451 -40.62 -1.66 -7.64
N ASN A 452 -39.87 -2.45 -8.40
CA ASN A 452 -39.82 -3.91 -8.33
C ASN A 452 -38.84 -4.38 -7.26
N PHE A 453 -39.07 -4.03 -6.00
CA PHE A 453 -38.13 -4.25 -4.91
C PHE A 453 -37.77 -5.72 -4.69
N THR A 454 -38.69 -6.67 -4.98
CA THR A 454 -38.41 -8.10 -4.91
C THR A 454 -37.31 -8.53 -5.89
N ALA A 455 -37.39 -8.08 -7.14
CA ALA A 455 -36.38 -8.35 -8.16
C ALA A 455 -35.06 -7.67 -7.81
N SER A 456 -35.11 -6.41 -7.35
CA SER A 456 -33.93 -5.69 -6.88
C SER A 456 -33.20 -6.45 -5.75
N LEU A 457 -33.93 -6.91 -4.72
CA LEU A 457 -33.36 -7.72 -3.62
C LEU A 457 -32.72 -9.03 -4.14
N ALA A 458 -33.33 -9.67 -5.15
CA ALA A 458 -32.78 -10.90 -5.73
C ALA A 458 -31.43 -10.65 -6.41
N HIS A 459 -31.35 -9.62 -7.25
CA HIS A 459 -30.09 -9.23 -7.93
C HIS A 459 -28.99 -8.84 -6.94
N GLN A 460 -29.31 -8.05 -5.93
CA GLN A 460 -28.32 -7.62 -4.93
C GLN A 460 -27.81 -8.77 -4.07
N LYS A 461 -28.70 -9.69 -3.65
CA LYS A 461 -28.29 -10.89 -2.89
C LYS A 461 -27.42 -11.81 -3.75
N GLU A 462 -27.70 -11.95 -5.05
CA GLU A 462 -26.85 -12.69 -5.97
C GLU A 462 -25.49 -12.01 -6.13
N ALA A 463 -25.44 -10.69 -6.30
CA ALA A 463 -24.20 -9.93 -6.38
C ALA A 463 -23.32 -10.13 -5.14
N ILE A 464 -23.90 -10.03 -3.94
CA ILE A 464 -23.20 -10.28 -2.68
C ILE A 464 -22.68 -11.71 -2.61
N LYS A 465 -23.51 -12.71 -2.95
CA LYS A 465 -23.13 -14.13 -2.94
C LYS A 465 -21.95 -14.43 -3.88
N LEU A 466 -21.86 -13.75 -5.02
CA LEU A 466 -20.73 -13.89 -5.95
C LEU A 466 -19.40 -13.36 -5.38
N THR A 467 -19.46 -12.54 -4.33
CA THR A 467 -18.30 -11.87 -3.71
C THR A 467 -17.98 -12.39 -2.29
N GLU A 468 -18.91 -13.06 -1.59
CA GLU A 468 -18.75 -13.51 -0.20
C GLU A 468 -17.57 -14.46 0.05
N ASN A 469 -17.17 -15.25 -0.92
CA ASN A 469 -16.05 -16.20 -0.78
C ASN A 469 -14.67 -15.59 -1.09
N LYS A 470 -14.60 -14.28 -1.32
CA LYS A 470 -13.38 -13.56 -1.62
C LYS A 470 -13.07 -12.62 -0.46
N THR A 471 -12.36 -13.12 0.54
CA THR A 471 -12.18 -12.58 1.89
C THR A 471 -11.59 -11.17 2.03
N ALA A 472 -11.33 -10.45 0.96
CA ALA A 472 -10.81 -9.08 1.02
C ALA A 472 -11.34 -8.21 -0.11
N GLU A 473 -12.60 -8.43 -0.51
CA GLU A 473 -13.17 -7.72 -1.64
C GLU A 473 -13.61 -6.30 -1.27
N PRO A 474 -12.87 -5.26 -1.71
CA PRO A 474 -13.24 -3.87 -1.41
C PRO A 474 -14.62 -3.49 -1.98
N SER A 475 -15.05 -4.10 -3.08
CA SER A 475 -16.28 -3.74 -3.80
C SER A 475 -17.57 -4.12 -3.09
N ILE A 476 -17.51 -5.04 -2.12
CA ILE A 476 -18.71 -5.58 -1.45
C ILE A 476 -19.52 -4.49 -0.73
N PHE A 477 -18.86 -3.42 -0.26
CA PHE A 477 -19.54 -2.31 0.39
C PHE A 477 -20.55 -1.64 -0.55
N ALA A 478 -20.23 -1.54 -1.87
CA ALA A 478 -21.10 -0.93 -2.85
C ALA A 478 -22.42 -1.71 -3.00
N PHE A 479 -22.35 -3.04 -2.97
CA PHE A 479 -23.52 -3.92 -3.04
C PHE A 479 -24.34 -3.87 -1.75
N TYR A 480 -23.70 -3.75 -0.58
CA TYR A 480 -24.40 -3.48 0.67
C TYR A 480 -25.12 -2.15 0.67
N ILE A 481 -24.54 -1.09 0.08
CA ILE A 481 -25.23 0.21 -0.06
C ILE A 481 -26.48 0.05 -0.92
N GLY A 482 -26.39 -0.57 -2.08
CA GLY A 482 -27.54 -0.84 -2.95
C GLY A 482 -28.64 -1.64 -2.22
N LEU A 483 -28.26 -2.71 -1.50
CA LEU A 483 -29.18 -3.52 -0.72
C LEU A 483 -29.85 -2.72 0.41
N GLY A 484 -29.09 -1.90 1.14
CA GLY A 484 -29.60 -1.02 2.18
C GLY A 484 -30.60 -0.01 1.65
N MET A 485 -30.33 0.57 0.46
CA MET A 485 -31.25 1.50 -0.21
C MET A 485 -32.57 0.81 -0.57
N THR A 486 -32.57 -0.45 -1.03
CA THR A 486 -33.79 -1.20 -1.32
C THR A 486 -34.60 -1.45 -0.04
N TYR A 487 -33.97 -1.84 1.07
CA TYR A 487 -34.66 -1.98 2.35
C TYR A 487 -35.20 -0.66 2.87
N TYR A 488 -34.49 0.46 2.69
CA TYR A 488 -34.96 1.79 3.04
C TYR A 488 -36.26 2.15 2.27
N GLN A 489 -36.30 1.89 0.96
CA GLN A 489 -37.49 2.13 0.13
C GLN A 489 -38.67 1.24 0.52
N LEU A 490 -38.40 0.02 0.99
CA LEU A 490 -39.40 -0.87 1.57
C LEU A 490 -39.86 -0.44 2.97
N LYS A 491 -39.29 0.63 3.54
CA LYS A 491 -39.50 1.13 4.91
C LYS A 491 -39.09 0.13 6.01
N ASP A 492 -38.28 -0.87 5.67
CA ASP A 492 -37.65 -1.77 6.63
C ASP A 492 -36.33 -1.13 7.13
N TYR A 493 -36.51 -0.11 7.97
CA TYR A 493 -35.39 0.71 8.46
C TYR A 493 -34.42 -0.05 9.36
N GLU A 494 -34.85 -1.11 10.01
CA GLU A 494 -33.98 -1.95 10.85
C GLU A 494 -33.01 -2.77 9.98
N GLN A 495 -33.52 -3.42 8.93
CA GLN A 495 -32.67 -4.14 7.99
C GLN A 495 -31.76 -3.18 7.21
N ALA A 496 -32.32 -2.05 6.76
CA ALA A 496 -31.54 -1.03 6.06
C ALA A 496 -30.33 -0.57 6.88
N GLU A 497 -30.54 -0.18 8.14
CA GLU A 497 -29.47 0.26 9.05
C GLU A 497 -28.44 -0.84 9.28
N ARG A 498 -28.87 -2.06 9.56
CA ARG A 498 -27.97 -3.20 9.74
C ARG A 498 -27.07 -3.44 8.53
N ILE A 499 -27.61 -3.33 7.32
CA ILE A 499 -26.86 -3.50 6.08
C ILE A 499 -25.92 -2.32 5.84
N PHE A 500 -26.36 -1.07 6.07
CA PHE A 500 -25.49 0.11 5.96
C PHE A 500 -24.33 0.09 6.96
N LEU A 501 -24.53 -0.41 8.19
CA LEU A 501 -23.44 -0.58 9.16
C LEU A 501 -22.42 -1.64 8.70
N LYS A 502 -22.84 -2.71 8.01
CA LYS A 502 -21.92 -3.64 7.34
C LYS A 502 -21.12 -2.95 6.23
N ALA A 503 -21.80 -2.13 5.41
CA ALA A 503 -21.12 -1.33 4.38
C ALA A 503 -20.09 -0.38 5.01
N LYS A 504 -20.46 0.29 6.10
CA LYS A 504 -19.56 1.22 6.83
C LYS A 504 -18.32 0.52 7.40
N THR A 505 -18.48 -0.72 7.86
CA THR A 505 -17.37 -1.53 8.36
C THR A 505 -16.42 -1.92 7.21
N ALA A 506 -16.97 -2.36 6.08
CA ALA A 506 -16.19 -2.69 4.89
C ALA A 506 -15.48 -1.45 4.31
N LEU A 507 -16.12 -0.28 4.36
CA LEU A 507 -15.54 0.98 3.86
C LEU A 507 -14.32 1.43 4.66
N LYS A 508 -14.26 1.17 5.98
CA LYS A 508 -13.11 1.54 6.82
C LYS A 508 -11.78 0.91 6.37
N SER A 509 -11.85 -0.18 5.64
CA SER A 509 -10.66 -0.85 5.11
C SER A 509 -10.14 -0.25 3.80
N LEU A 510 -10.82 0.76 3.25
CA LEU A 510 -10.49 1.38 1.97
C LEU A 510 -9.89 2.77 2.18
N SER A 511 -8.84 3.06 1.44
CA SER A 511 -8.26 4.41 1.34
C SER A 511 -9.07 5.36 0.48
N PHE A 512 -10.08 4.85 -0.24
CA PHE A 512 -10.89 5.61 -1.20
C PHE A 512 -12.39 5.46 -0.91
N PRO A 513 -13.05 6.51 -0.40
CA PRO A 513 -14.44 6.46 0.05
C PRO A 513 -15.46 6.75 -1.06
N TRP A 514 -15.44 5.99 -2.16
CA TRP A 514 -16.50 6.06 -3.16
C TRP A 514 -17.85 5.62 -2.57
N LYS A 515 -18.95 6.32 -2.88
CA LYS A 515 -20.29 6.13 -2.30
C LYS A 515 -20.38 6.39 -0.76
N GLU A 516 -19.35 6.95 -0.12
CA GLU A 516 -19.41 7.32 1.31
C GLU A 516 -20.56 8.30 1.58
N THR A 517 -20.74 9.29 0.73
CA THR A 517 -21.83 10.26 0.83
C THR A 517 -23.20 9.59 0.81
N GLN A 518 -23.42 8.64 -0.11
CA GLN A 518 -24.68 7.89 -0.16
C GLN A 518 -24.93 7.13 1.14
N LEU A 519 -23.93 6.44 1.65
CA LEU A 519 -24.01 5.68 2.90
C LEU A 519 -24.38 6.58 4.08
N GLU A 520 -23.67 7.69 4.27
CA GLU A 520 -23.90 8.62 5.40
C GLU A 520 -25.26 9.32 5.29
N VAL A 521 -25.67 9.71 4.08
CA VAL A 521 -27.00 10.31 3.83
C VAL A 521 -28.12 9.34 4.18
N TYR A 522 -28.06 8.08 3.75
CA TYR A 522 -29.11 7.12 4.06
C TYR A 522 -29.14 6.73 5.54
N LEU A 523 -28.00 6.63 6.22
CA LEU A 523 -27.97 6.46 7.68
C LEU A 523 -28.61 7.65 8.40
N ALA A 524 -28.36 8.88 7.95
CA ALA A 524 -28.99 10.07 8.48
C ALA A 524 -30.51 10.11 8.22
N LEU A 525 -30.97 9.70 7.02
CA LEU A 525 -32.38 9.59 6.70
C LEU A 525 -33.09 8.56 7.61
N ILE A 526 -32.46 7.41 7.87
CA ILE A 526 -32.97 6.42 8.83
C ILE A 526 -33.06 7.04 10.23
N GLY A 527 -32.04 7.81 10.63
CA GLY A 527 -32.08 8.59 11.88
C GLY A 527 -33.29 9.51 11.95
N CYS A 528 -33.61 10.21 10.87
CA CYS A 528 -34.82 11.02 10.78
C CYS A 528 -36.10 10.20 11.03
N GLU A 529 -36.22 8.99 10.45
CA GLU A 529 -37.39 8.12 10.61
C GLU A 529 -37.51 7.56 12.05
N LYS A 530 -36.37 7.23 12.65
CA LYS A 530 -36.31 6.71 14.03
C LYS A 530 -36.31 7.81 15.10
N ARG A 531 -36.28 9.08 14.72
CA ARG A 531 -36.11 10.25 15.61
C ARG A 531 -34.78 10.24 16.39
N ASP A 532 -33.76 9.58 15.85
CA ASP A 532 -32.37 9.67 16.29
C ASP A 532 -31.63 10.62 15.38
N TYR A 533 -31.47 11.87 15.80
CA TYR A 533 -30.95 12.93 14.95
C TYR A 533 -29.42 13.09 14.99
N GLN A 534 -28.72 12.27 15.80
CA GLN A 534 -27.26 12.37 15.89
C GLN A 534 -26.56 12.09 14.55
N PRO A 535 -26.94 11.07 13.74
CA PRO A 535 -26.34 10.87 12.41
C PRO A 535 -26.54 12.07 11.46
N VAL A 536 -27.69 12.75 11.57
CA VAL A 536 -27.97 13.95 10.76
C VAL A 536 -27.03 15.09 11.12
N LEU A 537 -26.87 15.37 12.43
CA LEU A 537 -25.96 16.41 12.93
C LEU A 537 -24.51 16.14 12.51
N ASP A 538 -24.07 14.89 12.64
CA ASP A 538 -22.70 14.49 12.29
C ASP A 538 -22.43 14.68 10.79
N LEU A 539 -23.40 14.35 9.93
CA LEU A 539 -23.28 14.58 8.50
C LEU A 539 -23.28 16.08 8.17
N LEU A 540 -24.20 16.85 8.73
CA LEU A 540 -24.30 18.29 8.47
C LEU A 540 -23.02 19.04 8.88
N ARG A 541 -22.36 18.62 9.96
CA ARG A 541 -21.05 19.17 10.38
C ARG A 541 -19.93 18.86 9.38
N LYS A 542 -20.02 17.76 8.64
CA LYS A 542 -19.02 17.31 7.65
C LYS A 542 -19.39 17.66 6.20
N LYS A 543 -20.57 18.23 5.93
CA LYS A 543 -21.12 18.42 4.59
C LYS A 543 -20.17 19.12 3.61
N ASP A 544 -19.51 20.20 4.07
CA ASP A 544 -18.63 20.97 3.20
C ASP A 544 -17.39 20.18 2.78
N SER A 545 -16.84 19.36 3.67
CA SER A 545 -15.76 18.43 3.36
C SER A 545 -16.19 17.36 2.37
N LEU A 546 -17.38 16.77 2.53
CA LEU A 546 -17.92 15.76 1.61
C LEU A 546 -18.20 16.34 0.23
N ILE A 547 -18.78 17.55 0.15
CA ILE A 547 -19.07 18.23 -1.11
C ILE A 547 -17.79 18.62 -1.85
N SER A 548 -16.79 19.14 -1.12
CA SER A 548 -15.55 19.63 -1.75
C SER A 548 -14.61 18.52 -2.20
N ARG A 549 -14.68 17.36 -1.56
CA ARG A 549 -13.70 16.28 -1.77
C ARG A 549 -13.70 15.72 -3.19
N TYR A 550 -14.87 15.55 -3.82
CA TYR A 550 -14.99 14.92 -5.15
C TYR A 550 -15.73 15.77 -6.17
N GLY A 551 -16.35 16.86 -5.77
CA GLY A 551 -17.11 17.73 -6.67
C GLY A 551 -18.26 17.03 -7.41
N ASN A 552 -18.74 15.88 -6.90
CA ASN A 552 -19.79 15.09 -7.55
C ASN A 552 -21.15 15.77 -7.39
N PRO A 553 -21.83 16.15 -8.49
CA PRO A 553 -23.14 16.82 -8.42
C PRO A 553 -24.20 15.98 -7.69
N ARG A 554 -24.24 14.67 -7.93
CA ARG A 554 -25.22 13.77 -7.33
C ARG A 554 -25.02 13.64 -5.82
N ASP A 555 -23.78 13.54 -5.33
CA ASP A 555 -23.47 13.53 -3.88
C ASP A 555 -23.90 14.83 -3.22
N LYS A 556 -23.61 15.96 -3.85
CA LYS A 556 -24.12 17.27 -3.43
C LYS A 556 -25.64 17.29 -3.38
N GLY A 557 -26.29 16.80 -4.44
CA GLY A 557 -27.74 16.68 -4.51
C GLY A 557 -28.34 15.87 -3.37
N LEU A 558 -27.74 14.73 -3.01
CA LEU A 558 -28.17 13.88 -1.89
C LEU A 558 -28.02 14.57 -0.52
N ILE A 559 -26.92 15.31 -0.30
CA ILE A 559 -26.75 16.10 0.93
C ILE A 559 -27.83 17.17 1.04
N TYR A 560 -28.08 17.92 -0.03
CA TYR A 560 -29.13 18.94 -0.05
C TYR A 560 -30.54 18.36 0.07
N TYR A 561 -30.77 17.16 -0.47
CA TYR A 561 -32.01 16.41 -0.25
C TYR A 561 -32.22 16.09 1.24
N LEU A 562 -31.20 15.59 1.93
CA LEU A 562 -31.28 15.39 3.39
C LEU A 562 -31.55 16.71 4.14
N MET A 563 -30.86 17.80 3.73
CA MET A 563 -31.07 19.12 4.33
C MET A 563 -32.51 19.61 4.14
N ALA A 564 -33.13 19.39 2.97
CA ALA A 564 -34.53 19.72 2.73
C ALA A 564 -35.47 18.88 3.62
N VAL A 565 -35.22 17.56 3.74
CA VAL A 565 -35.99 16.66 4.64
C VAL A 565 -35.89 17.13 6.09
N ALA A 566 -34.68 17.42 6.58
CA ALA A 566 -34.45 17.86 7.94
C ALA A 566 -35.10 19.26 8.20
N LYS A 567 -34.98 20.20 7.25
CA LYS A 567 -35.61 21.53 7.33
C LYS A 567 -37.13 21.42 7.35
N TYR A 568 -37.74 20.57 6.52
CA TYR A 568 -39.18 20.31 6.57
C TYR A 568 -39.62 19.82 7.95
N ARG A 569 -38.90 18.88 8.56
CA ARG A 569 -39.20 18.36 9.90
C ARG A 569 -39.03 19.40 10.98
N LEU A 570 -38.07 20.32 10.85
CA LEU A 570 -37.87 21.46 11.75
C LEU A 570 -39.07 22.40 11.65
N LEU A 571 -39.51 22.79 10.45
CA LEU A 571 -40.63 23.70 10.21
C LEU A 571 -41.97 23.11 10.63
N THR A 572 -42.16 21.79 10.52
CA THR A 572 -43.39 21.11 10.97
C THR A 572 -43.37 20.72 12.45
N GLY A 573 -42.35 21.11 13.22
CA GLY A 573 -42.22 20.81 14.65
C GLY A 573 -41.91 19.34 14.97
N SER A 574 -41.67 18.52 13.97
CA SER A 574 -41.31 17.10 14.16
C SER A 574 -39.86 16.93 14.62
N LEU A 575 -39.03 17.96 14.48
CA LEU A 575 -37.64 18.04 14.91
C LEU A 575 -37.50 19.31 15.77
N GLN A 576 -37.09 19.15 17.04
CA GLN A 576 -36.89 20.24 17.97
C GLN A 576 -35.50 20.13 18.59
N ASN A 577 -34.52 20.82 18.01
CA ASN A 577 -33.15 20.88 18.53
C ASN A 577 -32.48 22.15 17.98
N ALA A 578 -31.97 23.01 18.89
CA ALA A 578 -31.34 24.28 18.55
C ALA A 578 -30.13 24.16 17.60
N ASP A 579 -29.35 23.06 17.69
CA ASP A 579 -28.19 22.84 16.84
C ASP A 579 -28.53 22.81 15.34
N PHE A 580 -29.80 22.47 14.99
CA PHE A 580 -30.24 22.45 13.60
C PHE A 580 -30.53 23.84 13.03
N GLU A 581 -30.89 24.82 13.85
CA GLU A 581 -31.16 26.17 13.38
C GLU A 581 -29.91 26.80 12.76
N ASP A 582 -28.76 26.60 13.39
CA ASP A 582 -27.47 27.07 12.89
C ASP A 582 -26.98 26.34 11.66
N LEU A 583 -27.15 25.00 11.62
CA LEU A 583 -26.69 24.16 10.53
C LEU A 583 -27.59 24.22 9.29
N LEU A 584 -28.89 24.50 9.47
CA LEU A 584 -29.91 24.65 8.42
C LEU A 584 -30.33 26.09 8.28
N ASN A 585 -29.39 27.00 8.06
CA ASN A 585 -29.55 28.45 8.04
C ASN A 585 -30.28 29.01 6.80
N GLN A 586 -30.48 28.19 5.75
CA GLN A 586 -31.24 28.60 4.55
C GLN A 586 -32.69 28.13 4.64
N ASP A 587 -33.54 28.66 3.76
CA ASP A 587 -34.92 28.24 3.66
C ASP A 587 -35.08 26.88 2.98
N PHE A 588 -36.26 26.28 3.09
CA PHE A 588 -36.57 24.98 2.50
C PHE A 588 -36.45 25.01 0.96
N GLU A 589 -36.90 26.12 0.35
CA GLU A 589 -36.93 26.23 -1.12
C GLU A 589 -35.53 26.25 -1.70
N THR A 590 -34.56 26.89 -1.03
CA THR A 590 -33.16 26.91 -1.44
C THR A 590 -32.56 25.49 -1.41
N TYR A 591 -32.84 24.72 -0.36
CA TYR A 591 -32.38 23.33 -0.29
C TYR A 591 -33.06 22.46 -1.34
N TYR A 592 -34.36 22.63 -1.56
CA TYR A 592 -35.14 21.92 -2.57
C TYR A 592 -34.60 22.16 -3.99
N GLU A 593 -34.46 23.43 -4.41
CA GLU A 593 -33.99 23.77 -5.75
C GLU A 593 -32.55 23.31 -5.99
N THR A 594 -31.67 23.41 -4.96
CA THR A 594 -30.31 22.93 -5.06
C THR A 594 -30.28 21.40 -5.22
N ALA A 595 -31.01 20.66 -4.40
CA ALA A 595 -31.10 19.21 -4.52
C ALA A 595 -31.61 18.80 -5.91
N LYS A 596 -32.73 19.41 -6.36
CA LYS A 596 -33.36 19.13 -7.65
C LYS A 596 -32.44 19.39 -8.84
N SER A 597 -31.62 20.44 -8.79
CA SER A 597 -30.68 20.79 -9.86
C SER A 597 -29.47 19.85 -9.95
N GLN A 598 -29.13 19.14 -8.87
CA GLN A 598 -27.94 18.33 -8.76
C GLN A 598 -28.21 16.83 -8.84
N LEU A 599 -29.41 16.38 -8.46
CA LEU A 599 -29.83 14.97 -8.55
C LEU A 599 -30.04 14.53 -9.99
N ASN A 600 -29.74 13.27 -10.26
CA ASN A 600 -30.00 12.69 -11.58
C ASN A 600 -31.52 12.46 -11.78
N PRO A 601 -32.13 13.02 -12.83
CA PRO A 601 -33.58 12.99 -13.00
C PRO A 601 -34.17 11.58 -13.05
N TYR A 602 -33.41 10.61 -13.51
CA TYR A 602 -33.85 9.24 -13.67
C TYR A 602 -33.44 8.38 -12.47
N ARG A 603 -32.17 8.35 -12.13
CA ARG A 603 -31.62 7.50 -11.05
C ARG A 603 -32.16 7.90 -9.67
N ASP A 604 -32.35 9.20 -9.43
CA ASP A 604 -32.83 9.74 -8.14
C ASP A 604 -34.32 10.12 -8.19
N ARG A 605 -35.09 9.48 -9.09
CA ARG A 605 -36.53 9.74 -9.30
C ARG A 605 -37.35 9.63 -8.02
N HIS A 606 -36.99 8.70 -7.13
CA HIS A 606 -37.67 8.53 -5.85
C HIS A 606 -37.45 9.73 -4.92
N GLN A 607 -36.21 10.18 -4.77
CA GLN A 607 -35.84 11.34 -3.95
C GLN A 607 -36.48 12.64 -4.49
N LEU A 608 -36.47 12.82 -5.80
CA LEU A 608 -37.11 13.96 -6.46
C LEU A 608 -38.62 13.97 -6.23
N LYS A 609 -39.28 12.81 -6.29
CA LYS A 609 -40.73 12.69 -6.01
C LYS A 609 -41.01 12.99 -4.51
N GLU A 610 -40.17 12.53 -3.62
CA GLU A 610 -40.31 12.80 -2.19
C GLU A 610 -40.13 14.29 -1.89
N LEU A 611 -39.12 14.94 -2.45
CA LEU A 611 -38.91 16.39 -2.35
C LEU A 611 -40.16 17.17 -2.78
N GLU A 612 -40.75 16.81 -3.91
CA GLU A 612 -41.96 17.48 -4.42
C GLU A 612 -43.16 17.28 -3.46
N ASN A 613 -43.31 16.08 -2.91
CA ASN A 613 -44.35 15.80 -1.92
C ASN A 613 -44.17 16.65 -0.63
N LEU A 614 -42.93 16.77 -0.13
CA LEU A 614 -42.59 17.56 1.04
C LEU A 614 -42.90 19.05 0.79
N ARG A 615 -42.56 19.56 -0.40
CA ARG A 615 -42.86 20.93 -0.83
C ARG A 615 -44.35 21.19 -0.84
N GLN A 616 -45.13 20.36 -1.48
CA GLN A 616 -46.59 20.47 -1.55
C GLN A 616 -47.22 20.43 -0.16
N SER A 617 -46.80 19.54 0.71
CA SER A 617 -47.28 19.40 2.08
C SER A 617 -46.95 20.65 2.91
N LEU A 618 -45.75 21.24 2.73
CA LEU A 618 -45.35 22.46 3.43
C LEU A 618 -46.22 23.66 3.02
N TYR A 619 -46.48 23.84 1.70
CA TYR A 619 -47.35 24.91 1.22
C TYR A 619 -48.80 24.77 1.69
N GLN A 620 -49.33 23.55 1.75
CA GLN A 620 -50.65 23.29 2.30
C GLN A 620 -50.73 23.66 3.80
N ALA A 621 -49.71 23.31 4.57
CA ALA A 621 -49.64 23.65 6.00
C ALA A 621 -49.57 25.18 6.25
N LEU A 622 -48.80 25.91 5.43
CA LEU A 622 -48.68 27.38 5.52
C LEU A 622 -49.95 28.12 5.07
N ASN A 623 -50.72 27.56 4.13
CA ASN A 623 -51.97 28.17 3.68
C ASN A 623 -53.19 27.88 4.61
N THR A 624 -53.01 26.98 5.57
CA THR A 624 -54.05 26.60 6.57
C THR A 624 -53.83 27.27 7.93
N GLN A 625 -52.74 27.95 8.13
CA GLN A 625 -52.46 28.85 9.26
C GLN A 625 -52.79 30.30 8.88
#